data_15ea90f062e1c9faf59803594cc0ef47
#
_entry.id   15ea90f062e1c9faf59803594cc0ef47
#
_cell.length_a   1.000
_cell.length_b   1.000
_cell.length_c   1.000
_cell.angle_alpha   90.00
_cell.angle_beta   90.00
_cell.angle_gamma   90.00
#
_symmetry.space_group_name_H-M   'P 1'
#
loop_
_entity.id
_entity.type
_entity.pdbx_description
1 polymer ?
#
loop_
_entity_poly.entity_id
_entity_poly.type
_entity_poly.pdbx_seq_one_letter_code
_entity_poly.pdbx_strand_id
1 'polypeptide(L)'
;KANYDVLKPQFGINNPQFQTGRFSLRHELFRINRESRLQATGATAATIRDANERWRQTLAGYRVDDLWEVPEFRRHCRPFTSKYGGEQPGLVIPVPSSIVAGRNFFGKQAGPGDNAFNPTAFATKIRAVGLWLENYDQWAMVSTPYVYLIPSGNDVMYIPTSNELDVLTWH
;
A
#
# COMPACT_ATOMS: atom_id res chain seq x y z
N LYS A 1 16.03 -3.15 12.89
CA LYS A 1 17.04 -4.22 12.68
C LYS A 1 17.46 -4.84 14.02
N ALA A 2 17.82 -4.00 15.02
CA ALA A 2 18.27 -4.49 16.33
C ALA A 2 17.24 -5.39 17.03
N ASN A 3 15.96 -5.00 17.05
CA ASN A 3 14.91 -5.79 17.71
C ASN A 3 14.66 -7.15 17.03
N TYR A 4 14.77 -7.20 15.71
CA TYR A 4 14.67 -8.45 14.97
C TYR A 4 15.84 -9.39 15.29
N ASP A 5 17.05 -8.85 15.37
CA ASP A 5 18.26 -9.61 15.67
C ASP A 5 18.23 -10.17 17.11
N VAL A 6 17.54 -9.50 18.05
CA VAL A 6 17.33 -9.99 19.42
C VAL A 6 16.27 -11.09 19.49
N LEU A 7 15.16 -10.94 18.77
CA LEU A 7 14.07 -11.92 18.78
C LEU A 7 14.42 -13.21 18.03
N LYS A 8 15.26 -13.12 17.01
CA LYS A 8 15.65 -14.23 16.17
C LYS A 8 16.20 -15.44 16.95
N PRO A 9 17.15 -15.29 17.88
CA PRO A 9 17.62 -16.41 18.69
C PRO A 9 16.58 -16.98 19.64
N GLN A 10 15.72 -16.13 20.20
CA GLN A 10 14.69 -16.54 21.16
C GLN A 10 13.65 -17.47 20.55
N PHE A 11 13.37 -17.32 19.27
CA PHE A 11 12.38 -18.13 18.54
C PHE A 11 13.00 -19.22 17.66
N GLY A 12 14.31 -19.43 17.73
CA GLY A 12 15.00 -20.45 16.93
C GLY A 12 15.02 -20.14 15.42
N ILE A 13 14.78 -18.90 15.02
CA ILE A 13 14.74 -18.50 13.62
C ILE A 13 16.17 -18.26 13.13
N ASN A 14 16.74 -19.23 12.44
CA ASN A 14 18.09 -19.12 11.90
C ASN A 14 18.17 -18.35 10.59
N ASN A 15 17.14 -18.43 9.74
CA ASN A 15 17.09 -17.73 8.46
C ASN A 15 15.75 -17.03 8.27
N PRO A 16 15.75 -15.70 7.94
CA PRO A 16 14.51 -15.01 7.62
C PRO A 16 13.94 -15.53 6.31
N GLN A 17 12.63 -15.77 6.29
CA GLN A 17 11.92 -16.07 5.05
C GLN A 17 11.60 -14.74 4.33
N PHE A 18 11.93 -14.68 3.06
CA PHE A 18 11.56 -13.54 2.21
C PHE A 18 10.37 -13.91 1.34
N GLN A 19 9.36 -13.08 1.39
CA GLN A 19 8.19 -13.20 0.53
C GLN A 19 7.99 -11.89 -0.23
N THR A 20 7.67 -11.99 -1.53
CA THR A 20 7.27 -10.85 -2.34
C THR A 20 5.78 -10.97 -2.63
N GLY A 21 5.01 -10.01 -2.15
CA GLY A 21 3.59 -9.88 -2.44
C GLY A 21 3.32 -8.76 -3.43
N ARG A 22 2.30 -8.93 -4.28
CA ARG A 22 1.76 -7.87 -5.13
C ARG A 22 0.35 -7.58 -4.70
N PHE A 23 0.09 -6.33 -4.33
CA PHE A 23 -1.19 -5.89 -3.79
C PHE A 23 -1.80 -4.83 -4.69
N SER A 24 -3.09 -4.94 -4.95
CA SER A 24 -3.80 -3.99 -5.80
C SER A 24 -4.54 -2.96 -4.96
N LEU A 25 -4.15 -1.68 -5.06
CA LEU A 25 -4.90 -0.59 -4.42
C LEU A 25 -6.36 -0.61 -4.87
N ARG A 26 -6.60 -0.71 -6.18
CA ARG A 26 -7.95 -0.71 -6.74
C ARG A 26 -8.82 -1.85 -6.20
N HIS A 27 -8.30 -3.07 -6.18
CA HIS A 27 -9.08 -4.25 -5.77
C HIS A 27 -9.07 -4.47 -4.27
N GLU A 28 -7.90 -4.45 -3.62
CA GLU A 28 -7.76 -4.87 -2.23
C GLU A 28 -8.01 -3.73 -1.23
N LEU A 29 -7.62 -2.49 -1.56
CA LEU A 29 -7.87 -1.34 -0.69
C LEU A 29 -9.26 -0.74 -0.94
N PHE A 30 -9.59 -0.45 -2.22
CA PHE A 30 -10.82 0.27 -2.58
C PHE A 30 -11.99 -0.64 -2.95
N ARG A 31 -11.79 -1.94 -3.03
CA ARG A 31 -12.83 -2.94 -3.34
C ARG A 31 -13.53 -2.71 -4.69
N ILE A 32 -12.78 -2.23 -5.66
CA ILE A 32 -13.23 -2.05 -7.03
C ILE A 32 -12.54 -3.07 -7.92
N ASN A 33 -13.32 -3.99 -8.52
CA ASN A 33 -12.75 -5.03 -9.36
C ASN A 33 -11.96 -4.44 -10.54
N ARG A 34 -10.83 -5.06 -10.84
CA ARG A 34 -10.02 -4.74 -12.02
C ARG A 34 -10.74 -5.22 -13.28
N GLU A 35 -10.48 -4.55 -14.39
CA GLU A 35 -11.09 -4.88 -15.68
C GLU A 35 -10.82 -6.33 -16.08
N SER A 36 -9.58 -6.78 -16.00
CA SER A 36 -9.19 -8.16 -16.33
C SER A 36 -9.97 -9.20 -15.53
N ARG A 37 -10.28 -8.93 -14.27
CA ARG A 37 -11.08 -9.83 -13.44
C ARG A 37 -12.55 -9.81 -13.86
N LEU A 38 -13.09 -8.62 -14.16
CA LEU A 38 -14.46 -8.48 -14.63
C LEU A 38 -14.65 -9.20 -15.97
N GLN A 39 -13.70 -9.07 -16.89
CA GLN A 39 -13.70 -9.81 -18.15
C GLN A 39 -13.65 -11.32 -17.92
N ALA A 40 -12.76 -11.79 -17.04
CA ALA A 40 -12.64 -13.22 -16.72
C ALA A 40 -13.94 -13.82 -16.09
N THR A 41 -14.75 -12.99 -15.43
CA THR A 41 -16.05 -13.40 -14.86
C THR A 41 -17.22 -13.17 -15.80
N GLY A 42 -17.00 -12.77 -17.05
CA GLY A 42 -18.03 -12.56 -18.04
C GLY A 42 -18.88 -11.30 -17.80
N ALA A 43 -18.32 -10.31 -17.11
CA ALA A 43 -19.03 -9.04 -16.87
C ALA A 43 -19.30 -8.29 -18.17
N THR A 44 -20.44 -7.59 -18.23
CA THR A 44 -20.82 -6.79 -19.41
C THR A 44 -19.92 -5.56 -19.56
N ALA A 45 -19.86 -5.01 -20.76
CA ALA A 45 -19.13 -3.76 -21.02
C ALA A 45 -19.66 -2.59 -20.18
N ALA A 46 -20.95 -2.56 -19.84
CA ALA A 46 -21.53 -1.58 -18.93
C ALA A 46 -20.95 -1.71 -17.52
N THR A 47 -20.91 -2.92 -16.96
CA THR A 47 -20.33 -3.18 -15.64
C THR A 47 -18.85 -2.79 -15.57
N ILE A 48 -18.10 -3.03 -16.63
CA ILE A 48 -16.69 -2.65 -16.72
C ILE A 48 -16.54 -1.12 -16.72
N ARG A 49 -17.36 -0.42 -17.51
CA ARG A 49 -17.36 1.06 -17.54
C ARG A 49 -17.70 1.65 -16.17
N ASP A 50 -18.72 1.12 -15.51
CA ASP A 50 -19.14 1.57 -14.17
C ASP A 50 -18.02 1.37 -13.14
N ALA A 51 -17.32 0.24 -13.17
CA ALA A 51 -16.18 -0.01 -12.30
C ALA A 51 -15.01 0.95 -12.58
N ASN A 52 -14.75 1.26 -13.84
CA ASN A 52 -13.72 2.21 -14.23
C ASN A 52 -14.10 3.65 -13.83
N GLU A 53 -15.35 4.03 -13.95
CA GLU A 53 -15.82 5.34 -13.53
C GLU A 53 -15.77 5.49 -12.01
N ARG A 54 -16.23 4.49 -11.25
CA ARG A 54 -16.07 4.47 -9.79
C ARG A 54 -14.61 4.59 -9.37
N TRP A 55 -13.69 3.96 -10.10
CA TRP A 55 -12.27 4.08 -9.83
C TRP A 55 -11.76 5.50 -10.02
N ARG A 56 -12.14 6.17 -11.13
CA ARG A 56 -11.80 7.58 -11.38
C ARG A 56 -12.33 8.50 -10.28
N GLN A 57 -13.60 8.34 -9.91
CA GLN A 57 -14.24 9.12 -8.85
C GLN A 57 -13.56 8.90 -7.49
N THR A 58 -13.18 7.65 -7.19
CA THR A 58 -12.43 7.34 -5.98
C THR A 58 -11.08 8.07 -5.97
N LEU A 59 -10.33 8.03 -7.06
CA LEU A 59 -9.05 8.75 -7.15
C LEU A 59 -9.22 10.26 -7.10
N ALA A 60 -10.28 10.80 -7.71
CA ALA A 60 -10.57 12.23 -7.64
C ALA A 60 -10.77 12.71 -6.20
N GLY A 61 -11.33 11.88 -5.31
CA GLY A 61 -11.46 12.20 -3.89
C GLY A 61 -10.15 12.27 -3.11
N TYR A 62 -9.05 11.78 -3.68
CA TYR A 62 -7.72 11.84 -3.09
C TYR A 62 -6.80 12.86 -3.77
N ARG A 63 -7.36 13.63 -4.69
CA ARG A 63 -6.63 14.71 -5.34
C ARG A 63 -6.43 15.88 -4.38
N VAL A 64 -5.20 16.40 -4.37
CA VAL A 64 -4.85 17.69 -3.78
C VAL A 64 -4.37 18.62 -4.88
N ASP A 65 -4.66 19.91 -4.76
CA ASP A 65 -4.27 20.88 -5.77
C ASP A 65 -2.79 21.26 -5.65
N ASP A 66 -2.26 21.23 -4.44
CA ASP A 66 -0.83 21.42 -4.21
C ASP A 66 -0.28 20.43 -3.18
N LEU A 67 0.65 19.56 -3.60
CA LEU A 67 1.35 18.64 -2.71
C LEU A 67 2.14 19.35 -1.61
N TRP A 68 2.54 20.62 -1.83
CA TRP A 68 3.24 21.39 -0.81
C TRP A 68 2.39 21.80 0.38
N GLU A 69 1.07 21.70 0.28
CA GLU A 69 0.16 21.86 1.41
C GLU A 69 0.13 20.65 2.33
N VAL A 70 0.60 19.48 1.83
CA VAL A 70 0.65 18.23 2.60
C VAL A 70 1.87 18.23 3.52
N PRO A 71 1.68 18.17 4.86
CA PRO A 71 2.79 18.30 5.81
C PRO A 71 3.84 17.20 5.66
N GLU A 72 3.41 15.95 5.46
CA GLU A 72 4.28 14.79 5.28
C GLU A 72 5.13 14.94 4.01
N PHE A 73 4.53 15.40 2.91
CA PHE A 73 5.25 15.68 1.69
C PHE A 73 6.33 16.76 1.89
N ARG A 74 5.99 17.87 2.52
CA ARG A 74 6.96 18.94 2.84
C ARG A 74 8.12 18.45 3.69
N ARG A 75 7.83 17.57 4.67
CA ARG A 75 8.84 17.09 5.61
C ARG A 75 9.82 16.13 4.95
N HIS A 76 9.33 15.21 4.11
CA HIS A 76 10.09 14.06 3.63
C HIS A 76 10.52 14.18 2.16
N CYS A 77 9.78 14.91 1.34
CA CYS A 77 10.02 14.94 -0.11
C CYS A 77 10.67 16.24 -0.60
N ARG A 78 10.90 17.20 0.29
CA ARG A 78 11.48 18.50 0.00
C ARG A 78 12.75 18.50 -0.87
N PRO A 79 13.68 17.55 -0.72
CA PRO A 79 14.89 17.54 -1.54
C PRO A 79 14.67 17.24 -3.02
N PHE A 80 13.51 16.67 -3.36
CA PHE A 80 13.23 16.12 -4.69
C PHE A 80 12.35 16.99 -5.55
N THR A 81 11.82 18.08 -4.99
CA THR A 81 10.91 18.98 -5.72
C THR A 81 11.25 20.43 -5.42
N SER A 82 11.10 21.30 -6.44
CA SER A 82 11.25 22.72 -6.31
C SER A 82 9.90 23.38 -6.09
N LYS A 83 9.76 24.13 -5.00
CA LYS A 83 8.58 24.96 -4.74
C LYS A 83 8.39 26.08 -5.78
N TYR A 84 9.41 26.36 -6.58
CA TYR A 84 9.41 27.51 -7.51
C TYR A 84 8.65 27.24 -8.82
N GLY A 85 8.05 26.05 -8.97
CA GLY A 85 7.30 25.66 -10.19
C GLY A 85 5.80 25.94 -10.16
N GLY A 86 5.25 26.62 -9.14
CA GLY A 86 3.81 26.78 -8.94
C GLY A 86 3.16 25.64 -8.19
N GLU A 87 1.82 25.57 -8.22
CA GLU A 87 1.04 24.48 -7.63
C GLU A 87 1.40 23.13 -8.25
N GLN A 88 1.56 22.13 -7.42
CA GLN A 88 1.86 20.76 -7.85
C GLN A 88 0.70 19.82 -7.49
N PRO A 89 -0.25 19.64 -8.39
CA PRO A 89 -1.37 18.75 -8.12
C PRO A 89 -0.92 17.30 -8.03
N GLY A 90 -1.53 16.55 -7.12
CA GLY A 90 -1.20 15.15 -6.92
C GLY A 90 -2.31 14.34 -6.31
N LEU A 91 -2.05 13.06 -6.13
CA LEU A 91 -2.92 12.15 -5.39
C LEU A 91 -2.23 11.79 -4.08
N VAL A 92 -2.93 11.98 -2.96
CA VAL A 92 -2.45 11.60 -1.62
C VAL A 92 -3.32 10.48 -1.10
N ILE A 93 -2.82 9.26 -1.18
CA ILE A 93 -3.57 8.06 -0.82
C ILE A 93 -2.97 7.47 0.46
N PRO A 94 -3.68 7.50 1.59
CA PRO A 94 -3.26 6.81 2.80
C PRO A 94 -3.38 5.29 2.58
N VAL A 95 -2.28 4.59 2.80
CA VAL A 95 -2.20 3.14 2.60
C VAL A 95 -1.86 2.48 3.93
N PRO A 96 -2.87 1.99 4.68
CA PRO A 96 -2.61 1.20 5.87
C PRO A 96 -1.96 -0.13 5.46
N SER A 97 -1.09 -0.65 6.29
CA SER A 97 -0.53 -1.98 6.11
C SER A 97 -0.82 -2.85 7.33
N SER A 98 -1.18 -4.11 7.08
CA SER A 98 -1.53 -5.06 8.14
C SER A 98 -1.09 -6.46 7.73
N ILE A 99 -0.48 -7.21 8.66
CA ILE A 99 -0.12 -8.61 8.46
C ILE A 99 -0.77 -9.38 9.59
N VAL A 100 -2.09 -9.55 9.48
CA VAL A 100 -2.93 -10.22 10.46
C VAL A 100 -3.79 -11.27 9.77
N ALA A 101 -3.97 -12.42 10.41
CA ALA A 101 -4.83 -13.48 9.89
C ALA A 101 -6.26 -12.98 9.63
N GLY A 102 -6.87 -13.42 8.54
CA GLY A 102 -8.23 -13.03 8.14
C GLY A 102 -8.35 -11.62 7.55
N ARG A 103 -7.24 -10.88 7.46
CA ARG A 103 -7.20 -9.57 6.80
C ARG A 103 -6.27 -9.60 5.60
N ASN A 104 -6.55 -8.73 4.62
CA ASN A 104 -5.62 -8.48 3.53
C ASN A 104 -4.53 -7.49 3.98
N PHE A 105 -3.56 -7.23 3.11
CA PHE A 105 -2.46 -6.31 3.40
C PHE A 105 -2.90 -4.91 3.85
N PHE A 106 -4.03 -4.42 3.37
CA PHE A 106 -4.58 -3.11 3.73
C PHE A 106 -5.52 -3.14 4.96
N GLY A 107 -5.48 -4.19 5.75
CA GLY A 107 -6.28 -4.32 6.97
C GLY A 107 -7.78 -4.54 6.75
N LYS A 108 -8.23 -4.73 5.50
CA LYS A 108 -9.63 -5.08 5.19
C LYS A 108 -9.85 -6.57 5.43
N GLN A 109 -11.07 -6.96 5.76
CA GLN A 109 -11.43 -8.38 5.82
C GLN A 109 -11.06 -9.07 4.50
N ALA A 110 -10.35 -10.19 4.57
CA ALA A 110 -9.92 -10.91 3.39
C ALA A 110 -11.12 -11.38 2.56
N GLY A 111 -11.05 -11.15 1.27
CA GLY A 111 -12.08 -11.50 0.31
C GLY A 111 -11.51 -12.31 -0.85
N PRO A 112 -12.38 -12.81 -1.76
CA PRO A 112 -11.94 -13.57 -2.91
C PRO A 112 -10.93 -12.79 -3.77
N GLY A 113 -9.75 -13.38 -3.99
CA GLY A 113 -8.67 -12.79 -4.79
C GLY A 113 -7.76 -11.82 -4.06
N ASP A 114 -7.94 -11.64 -2.76
CA ASP A 114 -6.95 -10.98 -1.92
C ASP A 114 -5.76 -11.90 -1.66
N ASN A 115 -4.61 -11.29 -1.40
CA ASN A 115 -3.46 -12.03 -0.90
C ASN A 115 -3.71 -12.45 0.55
N ALA A 116 -3.53 -13.74 0.82
CA ALA A 116 -3.63 -14.29 2.16
C ALA A 116 -2.26 -14.34 2.84
N PHE A 117 -2.23 -14.03 4.12
CA PHE A 117 -1.05 -14.19 4.95
C PHE A 117 -1.10 -15.51 5.72
N ASN A 118 0.08 -16.10 5.93
CA ASN A 118 0.19 -17.23 6.82
C ASN A 118 -0.15 -16.77 8.26
N PRO A 119 -1.14 -17.35 8.91
CA PRO A 119 -1.54 -16.97 10.28
C PRO A 119 -0.44 -17.23 11.32
N THR A 120 0.57 -18.03 11.00
CA THR A 120 1.73 -18.27 11.86
C THR A 120 2.84 -17.27 11.66
N ALA A 121 2.71 -16.34 10.70
CA ALA A 121 3.71 -15.30 10.48
C ALA A 121 3.73 -14.31 11.65
N PHE A 122 4.91 -14.13 12.24
CA PHE A 122 5.16 -13.18 13.32
C PHE A 122 6.45 -12.40 13.04
N ALA A 123 6.66 -11.31 13.74
CA ALA A 123 7.82 -10.44 13.58
C ALA A 123 8.10 -10.06 12.11
N THR A 124 7.03 -9.93 11.31
CA THR A 124 7.13 -9.65 9.88
C THR A 124 7.48 -8.18 9.68
N LYS A 125 8.47 -7.93 8.83
CA LYS A 125 8.91 -6.57 8.49
C LYS A 125 8.85 -6.36 6.99
N ILE A 126 8.38 -5.17 6.59
CA ILE A 126 8.46 -4.72 5.23
C ILE A 126 9.91 -4.31 4.93
N ARG A 127 10.56 -5.00 4.01
CA ARG A 127 11.93 -4.72 3.61
C ARG A 127 12.02 -3.67 2.51
N ALA A 128 11.13 -3.76 1.55
CA ALA A 128 11.08 -2.85 0.41
C ALA A 128 9.65 -2.75 -0.13
N VAL A 129 9.30 -1.60 -0.63
CA VAL A 129 8.01 -1.33 -1.29
C VAL A 129 8.30 -0.74 -2.66
N GLY A 130 7.55 -1.20 -3.66
CA GLY A 130 7.55 -0.64 -4.99
C GLY A 130 6.12 -0.40 -5.47
N LEU A 131 5.93 0.52 -6.39
CA LEU A 131 4.65 0.78 -7.03
C LEU A 131 4.74 0.45 -8.53
N TRP A 132 3.72 -0.23 -9.02
CA TRP A 132 3.53 -0.47 -10.45
C TRP A 132 2.23 0.17 -10.90
N LEU A 133 2.31 0.91 -12.01
CA LEU A 133 1.14 1.45 -12.70
C LEU A 133 0.76 0.46 -13.81
N GLU A 134 -0.40 -0.19 -13.66
CA GLU A 134 -0.96 -1.04 -14.73
C GLU A 134 -1.46 -0.16 -15.89
N ASN A 135 -1.28 -0.62 -17.12
CA ASN A 135 -1.67 0.10 -18.35
C ASN A 135 -1.03 1.50 -18.46
N TYR A 136 0.19 1.62 -17.94
CA TYR A 136 0.97 2.85 -18.10
C TYR A 136 1.41 2.99 -19.56
N ASP A 137 0.88 4.03 -20.20
CA ASP A 137 1.33 4.44 -21.53
C ASP A 137 2.16 5.72 -21.41
N GLN A 138 3.47 5.58 -21.53
CA GLN A 138 4.38 6.71 -21.44
C GLN A 138 4.17 7.76 -22.56
N TRP A 139 3.58 7.36 -23.67
CA TRP A 139 3.31 8.26 -24.79
C TRP A 139 2.05 9.10 -24.59
N ALA A 140 1.11 8.62 -23.77
CA ALA A 140 -0.10 9.35 -23.42
C ALA A 140 0.11 10.36 -22.29
N MET A 141 1.27 10.34 -21.62
CA MET A 141 1.56 11.22 -20.48
C MET A 141 2.55 12.32 -20.89
N VAL A 142 2.25 13.54 -20.45
CA VAL A 142 3.09 14.72 -20.72
C VAL A 142 4.44 14.63 -19.99
N SER A 143 4.47 13.92 -18.86
CA SER A 143 5.69 13.74 -18.05
C SER A 143 5.64 12.41 -17.30
N THR A 144 6.82 11.91 -16.93
CA THR A 144 6.93 10.74 -16.06
C THR A 144 6.33 11.04 -14.70
N PRO A 145 5.38 10.22 -14.18
CA PRO A 145 4.82 10.43 -12.86
C PRO A 145 5.86 10.20 -11.78
N TYR A 146 5.92 11.10 -10.81
CA TYR A 146 6.71 10.91 -9.60
C TYR A 146 5.86 10.25 -8.54
N VAL A 147 6.46 9.28 -7.82
CA VAL A 147 5.80 8.58 -6.72
C VAL A 147 6.63 8.72 -5.47
N TYR A 148 5.99 9.15 -4.41
CA TYR A 148 6.58 9.30 -3.09
C TYR A 148 5.89 8.34 -2.14
N LEU A 149 6.67 7.47 -1.51
CA LEU A 149 6.20 6.56 -0.47
C LEU A 149 6.71 7.07 0.87
N ILE A 150 5.80 7.59 1.67
CA ILE A 150 6.13 8.23 2.94
C ILE A 150 5.64 7.34 4.07
N PRO A 151 6.54 6.68 4.83
CA PRO A 151 6.17 5.97 6.04
C PRO A 151 5.61 6.96 7.06
N SER A 152 4.44 6.66 7.60
CA SER A 152 3.80 7.47 8.64
C SER A 152 3.08 6.57 9.63
N GLY A 153 2.92 7.03 10.87
CA GLY A 153 2.23 6.31 11.92
C GLY A 153 3.15 5.45 12.78
N ASN A 154 2.52 4.55 13.54
CA ASN A 154 3.19 3.66 14.49
C ASN A 154 3.21 2.23 13.94
N ASP A 155 4.31 1.53 14.17
CA ASP A 155 4.41 0.11 13.87
C ASP A 155 3.85 -0.71 15.04
N VAL A 156 3.09 -1.75 14.68
CA VAL A 156 2.53 -2.72 15.62
C VAL A 156 3.07 -4.09 15.25
N MET A 157 3.64 -4.79 16.19
CA MET A 157 4.17 -6.13 15.97
C MET A 157 3.41 -7.17 16.78
N TYR A 158 3.08 -8.30 16.14
CA TYR A 158 2.50 -9.45 16.82
C TYR A 158 3.59 -10.24 17.56
N ILE A 159 3.40 -10.45 18.85
CA ILE A 159 4.26 -11.26 19.71
C ILE A 159 3.54 -12.58 20.00
N PRO A 160 4.08 -13.73 19.57
CA PRO A 160 3.38 -15.02 19.67
C PRO A 160 3.15 -15.50 21.12
N THR A 161 3.89 -14.98 22.07
CA THR A 161 3.82 -15.42 23.47
C THR A 161 2.69 -14.79 24.27
N SER A 162 2.13 -13.66 23.82
CA SER A 162 1.13 -12.89 24.58
C SER A 162 -0.27 -12.90 23.97
N ASN A 163 -0.45 -13.36 22.76
CA ASN A 163 -1.67 -13.16 21.95
C ASN A 163 -2.10 -11.68 21.83
N GLU A 164 -1.26 -10.76 22.24
CA GLU A 164 -1.48 -9.33 22.20
C GLU A 164 -0.61 -8.67 21.14
N LEU A 165 -1.13 -7.58 20.58
CA LEU A 165 -0.36 -6.70 19.69
C LEU A 165 0.40 -5.70 20.55
N ASP A 166 1.72 -5.78 20.49
CA ASP A 166 2.56 -4.78 21.14
C ASP A 166 2.79 -3.61 20.19
N VAL A 167 2.55 -2.40 20.69
CA VAL A 167 2.77 -1.17 19.91
C VAL A 167 4.19 -0.71 20.12
N LEU A 168 5.02 -0.86 19.10
CA LEU A 168 6.36 -0.31 19.08
C LEU A 168 6.30 1.07 18.41
N THR A 169 6.52 2.10 19.20
CA THR A 169 6.62 3.47 18.69
C THR A 169 8.07 3.74 18.29
N TRP A 170 8.30 4.00 17.02
CA TRP A 170 9.59 4.43 16.49
C TRP A 170 9.58 5.95 16.31
N HIS A 171 10.55 6.60 16.87
CA HIS A 171 10.78 8.04 16.71
C HIS A 171 11.87 8.30 15.67
#